data_fb2f9561069420d628adfc5e48c6e282
#
_entry.id   fb2f9561069420d628adfc5e48c6e282
#
_cell.length_a   1.000
_cell.length_b   1.000
_cell.length_c   1.000
_cell.angle_alpha   90.00
_cell.angle_beta   90.00
_cell.angle_gamma   90.00
#
_symmetry.space_group_name_H-M   'P 1'
#
loop_
_entity.id
_entity.type
_entity.pdbx_description
1 polymer ?
#
loop_
_entity_poly.entity_id
_entity_poly.type
_entity_poly.pdbx_seq_one_letter_code
_entity_poly.pdbx_strand_id
1 'polypeptide(L)'
;MRIGQTGEIANGFYVLGHSAVPIYLLDGPAPILFDAGFTGLLHLYKKAIEDVLGNRSPAFLFLTHSHWDHVGTAAYLKEIWPELVIAGPLESSRILLRKGALSQIKALNEGALEVLRSWGVSEIFEGGFKPFSLDVVLEDGRKMEIHKGLTVEVIATPGHTWDSTAYYIREKKILVAGEAAGCDGVCEFLVDHEAYVTSMEFLSALDVEILCTAHNFVFTGPDVGENMTRTIRQVGEYVTRVKQYLKEEKGDLDRVAARVKSAEWDPKPLPKQPLEAYMMSTKTRIKTIRKHMGNSV
;
A
#
# COMPACT_ATOMS: atom_id res chain seq x y z
N MET A 1 -18.51 -5.66 -5.94
CA MET A 1 -18.91 -4.50 -5.10
C MET A 1 -17.65 -3.74 -4.70
N ARG A 2 -17.72 -2.42 -4.63
CA ARG A 2 -16.65 -1.55 -4.12
C ARG A 2 -16.99 -1.15 -2.68
N ILE A 3 -16.12 -1.50 -1.73
CA ILE A 3 -16.35 -1.31 -0.30
C ILE A 3 -15.36 -0.25 0.20
N GLY A 4 -15.85 0.88 0.70
CA GLY A 4 -15.05 1.98 1.27
C GLY A 4 -15.22 2.14 2.78
N GLN A 5 -15.70 1.11 3.46
CA GLN A 5 -15.96 1.12 4.90
C GLN A 5 -15.09 0.11 5.61
N THR A 6 -14.79 0.37 6.89
CA THR A 6 -14.15 -0.59 7.78
C THR A 6 -15.18 -1.60 8.33
N GLY A 7 -14.72 -2.77 8.72
CA GLY A 7 -15.54 -3.86 9.25
C GLY A 7 -15.30 -5.19 8.55
N GLU A 8 -16.15 -6.16 8.82
CA GLU A 8 -16.08 -7.48 8.20
C GLU A 8 -16.56 -7.42 6.75
N ILE A 9 -15.76 -7.98 5.83
CA ILE A 9 -16.08 -8.04 4.38
C ILE A 9 -16.53 -9.44 3.98
N ALA A 10 -15.87 -10.44 4.53
CA ALA A 10 -16.18 -11.84 4.33
C ALA A 10 -15.91 -12.59 5.63
N ASN A 11 -16.40 -13.82 5.74
CA ASN A 11 -16.28 -14.61 6.97
C ASN A 11 -14.83 -14.68 7.47
N GLY A 12 -14.55 -13.95 8.55
CA GLY A 12 -13.25 -13.83 9.19
C GLY A 12 -12.27 -12.89 8.50
N PHE A 13 -12.67 -12.10 7.50
CA PHE A 13 -11.78 -11.12 6.86
C PHE A 13 -12.29 -9.69 7.06
N TYR A 14 -11.43 -8.82 7.59
CA TYR A 14 -11.79 -7.48 8.07
C TYR A 14 -10.91 -6.39 7.46
N VAL A 15 -11.52 -5.23 7.22
CA VAL A 15 -10.85 -3.96 6.97
C VAL A 15 -10.84 -3.17 8.27
N LEU A 16 -9.69 -2.85 8.81
CA LEU A 16 -9.53 -2.23 10.11
C LEU A 16 -8.93 -0.83 10.02
N GLY A 17 -9.22 -0.01 11.02
CA GLY A 17 -8.64 1.30 11.19
C GLY A 17 -9.37 2.39 10.39
N HIS A 18 -8.66 3.20 9.62
CA HIS A 18 -9.21 4.29 8.83
C HIS A 18 -9.29 3.91 7.35
N SER A 19 -10.41 4.17 6.68
CA SER A 19 -10.64 3.74 5.29
C SER A 19 -9.60 4.28 4.30
N ALA A 20 -9.05 5.47 4.53
CA ALA A 20 -8.01 6.03 3.67
C ALA A 20 -6.65 5.32 3.82
N VAL A 21 -6.39 4.66 4.95
CA VAL A 21 -5.17 3.88 5.22
C VAL A 21 -5.57 2.65 6.06
N PRO A 22 -6.26 1.70 5.44
CA PRO A 22 -6.70 0.51 6.14
C PRO A 22 -5.52 -0.44 6.41
N ILE A 23 -5.66 -1.25 7.43
CA ILE A 23 -4.95 -2.51 7.57
C ILE A 23 -5.96 -3.64 7.42
N TYR A 24 -5.49 -4.82 7.07
CA TYR A 24 -6.38 -5.97 6.88
C TYR A 24 -6.09 -7.03 7.93
N LEU A 25 -7.14 -7.71 8.38
CA LEU A 25 -7.05 -8.83 9.31
C LEU A 25 -7.77 -10.03 8.74
N LEU A 26 -7.08 -11.15 8.63
CA LEU A 26 -7.69 -12.46 8.45
C LEU A 26 -7.68 -13.19 9.79
N ASP A 27 -8.87 -13.37 10.36
CA ASP A 27 -9.08 -14.12 11.58
C ASP A 27 -9.03 -15.65 11.32
N GLY A 28 -8.58 -16.39 12.32
CA GLY A 28 -8.44 -17.85 12.27
C GLY A 28 -7.62 -18.36 13.44
N PRO A 29 -7.18 -19.64 13.39
CA PRO A 29 -6.33 -20.22 14.43
C PRO A 29 -4.99 -19.49 14.65
N ALA A 30 -4.45 -18.89 13.60
CA ALA A 30 -3.28 -18.02 13.62
C ALA A 30 -3.63 -16.74 12.84
N PRO A 31 -4.18 -15.68 13.51
CA PRO A 31 -4.65 -14.48 12.83
C PRO A 31 -3.53 -13.73 12.13
N ILE A 32 -3.81 -13.19 10.94
CA ILE A 32 -2.85 -12.50 10.08
C ILE A 32 -3.25 -11.05 9.90
N LEU A 33 -2.31 -10.14 10.14
CA LEU A 33 -2.41 -8.75 9.74
C LEU A 33 -1.68 -8.51 8.42
N PHE A 34 -2.19 -7.60 7.62
CA PHE A 34 -1.52 -7.08 6.42
C PHE A 34 -1.40 -5.57 6.53
N ASP A 35 -0.16 -5.09 6.43
CA ASP A 35 0.29 -3.73 6.64
C ASP A 35 0.07 -3.19 8.07
N ALA A 36 0.74 -2.08 8.37
CA ALA A 36 0.77 -1.47 9.69
C ALA A 36 0.47 0.05 9.67
N GLY A 37 -0.02 0.55 8.56
CA GLY A 37 -0.55 1.90 8.40
C GLY A 37 0.33 3.04 8.93
N PHE A 38 -0.29 4.17 9.27
CA PHE A 38 0.39 5.34 9.86
C PHE A 38 0.68 5.15 11.35
N THR A 39 1.83 5.62 11.80
CA THR A 39 2.17 5.64 13.25
C THR A 39 1.08 6.33 14.08
N GLY A 40 0.56 7.46 13.61
CA GLY A 40 -0.48 8.22 14.32
C GLY A 40 -1.81 7.50 14.52
N LEU A 41 -2.06 6.39 13.80
CA LEU A 41 -3.28 5.58 13.92
C LEU A 41 -3.14 4.38 14.86
N LEU A 42 -2.04 4.28 15.62
CA LEU A 42 -1.76 3.13 16.50
C LEU A 42 -2.94 2.77 17.41
N HIS A 43 -3.55 3.74 18.09
CA HIS A 43 -4.67 3.49 19.01
C HIS A 43 -5.88 2.93 18.28
N LEU A 44 -6.18 3.48 17.09
CA LEU A 44 -7.29 3.03 16.26
C LEU A 44 -7.08 1.58 15.76
N TYR A 45 -5.87 1.27 15.26
CA TYR A 45 -5.55 -0.10 14.81
C TYR A 45 -5.57 -1.09 15.96
N LYS A 46 -4.90 -0.75 17.09
CA LYS A 46 -4.89 -1.61 18.28
C LYS A 46 -6.31 -1.95 18.71
N LYS A 47 -7.16 -0.92 18.90
CA LYS A 47 -8.55 -1.11 19.30
C LYS A 47 -9.32 -1.99 18.31
N ALA A 48 -9.20 -1.72 17.01
CA ALA A 48 -9.91 -2.48 15.98
C ALA A 48 -9.46 -3.95 15.93
N ILE A 49 -8.17 -4.24 16.14
CA ILE A 49 -7.64 -5.61 16.23
C ILE A 49 -8.21 -6.32 17.48
N GLU A 50 -8.19 -5.64 18.64
CA GLU A 50 -8.71 -6.18 19.89
C GLU A 50 -10.23 -6.41 19.87
N ASP A 51 -10.99 -5.53 19.20
CA ASP A 51 -12.44 -5.68 19.01
C ASP A 51 -12.78 -6.97 18.22
N VAL A 52 -11.92 -7.37 17.27
CA VAL A 52 -12.11 -8.62 16.50
C VAL A 52 -11.55 -9.84 17.24
N LEU A 53 -10.34 -9.75 17.74
CA LEU A 53 -9.63 -10.92 18.28
C LEU A 53 -9.96 -11.21 19.75
N GLY A 54 -10.50 -10.24 20.50
CA GLY A 54 -10.71 -10.33 21.93
C GLY A 54 -9.38 -10.51 22.66
N ASN A 55 -9.24 -11.60 23.40
CA ASN A 55 -8.04 -11.93 24.17
C ASN A 55 -6.96 -12.66 23.33
N ARG A 56 -7.19 -12.89 22.03
CA ARG A 56 -6.21 -13.52 21.13
C ARG A 56 -5.27 -12.44 20.57
N SER A 57 -4.08 -12.87 20.19
CA SER A 57 -3.06 -12.04 19.56
C SER A 57 -2.96 -12.36 18.06
N PRO A 58 -2.63 -11.38 17.20
CA PRO A 58 -2.24 -11.68 15.83
C PRO A 58 -0.93 -12.48 15.84
N ALA A 59 -0.85 -13.50 14.97
CA ALA A 59 0.33 -14.34 14.85
C ALA A 59 1.35 -13.78 13.85
N PHE A 60 0.84 -13.17 12.75
CA PHE A 60 1.67 -12.64 11.67
C PHE A 60 1.24 -11.23 11.29
N LEU A 61 2.25 -10.42 10.92
CA LEU A 61 2.10 -9.16 10.22
C LEU A 61 2.87 -9.26 8.90
N PHE A 62 2.18 -9.29 7.78
CA PHE A 62 2.78 -9.26 6.45
C PHE A 62 2.79 -7.83 5.93
N LEU A 63 3.97 -7.31 5.57
CA LEU A 63 4.15 -5.98 5.01
C LEU A 63 4.21 -6.06 3.48
N THR A 64 3.40 -5.27 2.79
CA THR A 64 3.38 -5.24 1.31
C THR A 64 4.63 -4.56 0.76
N HIS A 65 5.11 -3.52 1.42
CA HIS A 65 6.35 -2.80 1.10
C HIS A 65 6.74 -1.85 2.25
N SER A 66 7.85 -1.13 2.11
CA SER A 66 8.45 -0.32 3.18
C SER A 66 8.06 1.16 3.19
N HIS A 67 6.99 1.58 2.50
CA HIS A 67 6.53 2.97 2.61
C HIS A 67 6.01 3.28 4.02
N TRP A 68 6.13 4.55 4.36
CA TRP A 68 5.86 5.12 5.68
C TRP A 68 4.44 4.88 6.20
N ASP A 69 3.48 4.77 5.28
CA ASP A 69 2.06 4.55 5.51
C ASP A 69 1.65 3.06 5.52
N HIS A 70 2.63 2.16 5.38
CA HIS A 70 2.45 0.70 5.48
C HIS A 70 3.21 0.09 6.64
N VAL A 71 4.21 0.78 7.17
CA VAL A 71 5.09 0.25 8.23
C VAL A 71 5.01 1.02 9.56
N GLY A 72 4.17 2.05 9.62
CA GLY A 72 4.20 3.05 10.69
C GLY A 72 4.06 2.49 12.10
N THR A 73 3.14 1.57 12.32
CA THR A 73 2.89 1.00 13.66
C THR A 73 3.58 -0.34 13.93
N ALA A 74 4.31 -0.91 12.96
CA ALA A 74 4.83 -2.28 13.06
C ALA A 74 5.63 -2.55 14.35
N ALA A 75 6.54 -1.64 14.72
CA ALA A 75 7.32 -1.76 15.96
C ALA A 75 6.44 -1.78 17.22
N TYR A 76 5.42 -0.94 17.25
CA TYR A 76 4.50 -0.84 18.39
C TYR A 76 3.56 -2.04 18.49
N LEU A 77 3.08 -2.56 17.35
CA LEU A 77 2.28 -3.78 17.34
C LEU A 77 3.09 -4.97 17.87
N LYS A 78 4.38 -5.05 17.52
CA LYS A 78 5.30 -6.06 18.07
C LYS A 78 5.53 -5.89 19.58
N GLU A 79 5.56 -4.66 20.08
CA GLU A 79 5.66 -4.40 21.52
C GLU A 79 4.39 -4.77 22.29
N ILE A 80 3.21 -4.53 21.68
CA ILE A 80 1.92 -4.90 22.24
C ILE A 80 1.74 -6.43 22.23
N TRP A 81 2.14 -7.07 21.14
CA TRP A 81 2.07 -8.52 20.96
C TRP A 81 3.46 -9.09 20.65
N PRO A 82 4.26 -9.44 21.70
CA PRO A 82 5.66 -9.84 21.51
C PRO A 82 5.87 -11.07 20.62
N GLU A 83 4.88 -11.98 20.55
CA GLU A 83 4.92 -13.17 19.70
C GLU A 83 4.54 -12.88 18.22
N LEU A 84 4.08 -11.66 17.89
CA LEU A 84 3.76 -11.26 16.53
C LEU A 84 5.00 -11.40 15.63
N VAL A 85 4.89 -12.20 14.56
CA VAL A 85 5.96 -12.37 13.58
C VAL A 85 5.80 -11.33 12.48
N ILE A 86 6.75 -10.41 12.34
CA ILE A 86 6.76 -9.42 11.25
C ILE A 86 7.48 -10.03 10.05
N ALA A 87 6.76 -10.21 8.95
CA ALA A 87 7.25 -10.74 7.71
C ALA A 87 7.13 -9.72 6.57
N GLY A 88 8.09 -9.69 5.67
CA GLY A 88 8.06 -8.78 4.53
C GLY A 88 9.12 -9.12 3.48
N PRO A 89 9.11 -8.44 2.32
CA PRO A 89 10.00 -8.76 1.22
C PRO A 89 11.46 -8.47 1.54
N LEU A 90 12.35 -9.19 0.86
CA LEU A 90 13.82 -9.08 1.04
C LEU A 90 14.31 -7.64 0.87
N GLU A 91 13.82 -6.91 -0.12
CA GLU A 91 14.28 -5.54 -0.34
C GLU A 91 13.80 -4.59 0.78
N SER A 92 12.62 -4.81 1.37
CA SER A 92 12.18 -4.07 2.57
C SER A 92 13.16 -4.23 3.73
N SER A 93 13.70 -5.44 3.95
CA SER A 93 14.67 -5.68 5.01
C SER A 93 15.94 -4.83 4.84
N ARG A 94 16.35 -4.58 3.58
CA ARG A 94 17.50 -3.73 3.25
C ARG A 94 17.17 -2.24 3.40
N ILE A 95 15.96 -1.83 2.99
CA ILE A 95 15.51 -0.43 3.07
C ILE A 95 15.37 0.00 4.53
N LEU A 96 14.80 -0.84 5.37
CA LEU A 96 14.60 -0.58 6.80
C LEU A 96 15.90 -0.52 7.63
N LEU A 97 17.06 -0.84 7.04
CA LEU A 97 18.38 -0.63 7.64
C LEU A 97 19.03 0.69 7.20
N ARG A 98 18.49 1.39 6.18
CA ARG A 98 19.10 2.60 5.63
C ARG A 98 18.67 3.83 6.42
N LYS A 99 19.62 4.55 7.04
CA LYS A 99 19.37 5.75 7.83
C LYS A 99 18.50 6.79 7.08
N GLY A 100 18.78 7.00 5.78
CA GLY A 100 18.02 7.95 4.96
C GLY A 100 16.55 7.54 4.80
N ALA A 101 16.27 6.25 4.56
CA ALA A 101 14.91 5.74 4.46
C ALA A 101 14.16 5.88 5.80
N LEU A 102 14.80 5.49 6.91
CA LEU A 102 14.22 5.63 8.25
C LEU A 102 13.90 7.09 8.58
N SER A 103 14.80 8.03 8.23
CA SER A 103 14.57 9.47 8.44
C SER A 103 13.38 9.96 7.62
N GLN A 104 13.23 9.49 6.38
CA GLN A 104 12.10 9.84 5.52
C GLN A 104 10.79 9.26 6.04
N ILE A 105 10.77 7.98 6.43
CA ILE A 105 9.60 7.33 7.05
C ILE A 105 9.15 8.12 8.29
N LYS A 106 10.10 8.49 9.15
CA LYS A 106 9.84 9.29 10.35
C LYS A 106 9.22 10.65 10.00
N ALA A 107 9.85 11.41 9.11
CA ALA A 107 9.39 12.76 8.75
C ALA A 107 7.98 12.73 8.12
N LEU A 108 7.68 11.74 7.26
CA LEU A 108 6.36 11.62 6.63
C LEU A 108 5.28 11.22 7.63
N ASN A 109 5.58 10.32 8.58
CA ASN A 109 4.65 9.99 9.66
C ASN A 109 4.38 11.18 10.60
N GLU A 110 5.40 11.99 10.91
CA GLU A 110 5.23 13.23 11.68
C GLU A 110 4.37 14.25 10.93
N GLY A 111 4.61 14.43 9.63
CA GLY A 111 3.80 15.31 8.76
C GLY A 111 2.34 14.86 8.60
N ALA A 112 2.06 13.55 8.74
CA ALA A 112 0.71 13.02 8.65
C ALA A 112 -0.19 13.39 9.84
N LEU A 113 0.36 13.79 10.99
CA LEU A 113 -0.43 14.08 12.20
C LEU A 113 -1.48 15.18 11.96
N GLU A 114 -1.13 16.23 11.22
CA GLU A 114 -2.08 17.31 10.88
C GLU A 114 -3.18 16.81 9.93
N VAL A 115 -2.83 15.94 9.00
CA VAL A 115 -3.79 15.32 8.09
C VAL A 115 -4.78 14.45 8.86
N LEU A 116 -4.30 13.65 9.81
CA LEU A 116 -5.16 12.84 10.67
C LEU A 116 -6.13 13.70 11.50
N ARG A 117 -5.66 14.84 12.02
CA ARG A 117 -6.53 15.81 12.68
C ARG A 117 -7.61 16.35 11.73
N SER A 118 -7.24 16.66 10.49
CA SER A 118 -8.19 17.13 9.47
C SER A 118 -9.21 16.08 9.06
N TRP A 119 -8.88 14.79 9.21
CA TRP A 119 -9.80 13.66 8.99
C TRP A 119 -10.73 13.39 10.18
N GLY A 120 -10.58 14.13 11.29
CA GLY A 120 -11.39 13.98 12.50
C GLY A 120 -10.98 12.79 13.37
N VAL A 121 -9.75 12.30 13.25
CA VAL A 121 -9.22 11.27 14.14
C VAL A 121 -9.05 11.86 15.53
N SER A 122 -9.77 11.33 16.51
CA SER A 122 -9.83 11.88 17.88
C SER A 122 -8.66 11.47 18.75
N GLU A 123 -8.13 10.26 18.54
CA GLU A 123 -7.05 9.69 19.36
C GLU A 123 -5.82 9.44 18.49
N ILE A 124 -5.01 10.49 18.29
CA ILE A 124 -3.79 10.42 17.50
C ILE A 124 -2.62 10.03 18.40
N PHE A 125 -1.88 8.99 18.01
CA PHE A 125 -0.64 8.62 18.69
C PHE A 125 0.52 9.51 18.24
N GLU A 126 1.14 10.22 19.18
CA GLU A 126 2.20 11.21 18.91
C GLU A 126 3.63 10.69 19.25
N GLY A 127 3.78 9.38 19.51
CA GLY A 127 5.08 8.77 19.88
C GLY A 127 6.09 8.68 18.73
N GLY A 128 5.71 9.06 17.52
CA GLY A 128 6.56 9.05 16.35
C GLY A 128 6.84 7.66 15.78
N PHE A 129 7.53 7.59 14.65
CA PHE A 129 7.94 6.32 14.05
C PHE A 129 9.10 5.68 14.83
N LYS A 130 8.99 4.37 15.06
CA LYS A 130 10.02 3.55 15.70
C LYS A 130 10.59 2.55 14.71
N PRO A 131 11.93 2.53 14.51
CA PRO A 131 12.58 1.53 13.65
C PRO A 131 12.38 0.11 14.16
N PHE A 132 12.30 -0.83 13.24
CA PHE A 132 12.18 -2.26 13.49
C PHE A 132 12.92 -3.08 12.43
N SER A 133 13.01 -4.38 12.61
CA SER A 133 13.51 -5.34 11.64
C SER A 133 12.44 -6.39 11.35
N LEU A 134 12.52 -7.04 10.17
CA LEU A 134 11.69 -8.19 9.86
C LEU A 134 12.18 -9.43 10.64
N ASP A 135 11.25 -10.19 11.20
CA ASP A 135 11.54 -11.49 11.79
C ASP A 135 11.70 -12.54 10.68
N VAL A 136 10.93 -12.40 9.60
CA VAL A 136 10.94 -13.32 8.44
C VAL A 136 11.06 -12.54 7.16
N VAL A 137 12.08 -12.85 6.38
CA VAL A 137 12.25 -12.32 5.02
C VAL A 137 11.56 -13.24 4.02
N LEU A 138 10.78 -12.64 3.13
CA LEU A 138 9.98 -13.32 2.13
C LEU A 138 10.56 -13.11 0.72
N GLU A 139 10.60 -14.17 -0.06
CA GLU A 139 11.01 -14.17 -1.46
C GLU A 139 9.80 -14.46 -2.36
N ASP A 140 9.88 -14.00 -3.61
CA ASP A 140 8.87 -14.27 -4.62
C ASP A 140 8.60 -15.77 -4.80
N GLY A 141 7.33 -16.11 -4.97
CA GLY A 141 6.87 -17.50 -5.12
C GLY A 141 6.84 -18.32 -3.82
N ARG A 142 7.30 -17.76 -2.68
CA ARG A 142 7.23 -18.46 -1.41
C ARG A 142 5.78 -18.71 -1.00
N LYS A 143 5.51 -19.93 -0.53
CA LYS A 143 4.23 -20.34 0.06
C LYS A 143 4.42 -20.61 1.54
N MET A 144 3.71 -19.86 2.37
CA MET A 144 3.72 -20.05 3.82
C MET A 144 2.42 -20.74 4.24
N GLU A 145 2.50 -21.97 4.68
CA GLU A 145 1.37 -22.61 5.36
C GLU A 145 1.24 -21.98 6.76
N ILE A 146 0.17 -21.26 6.98
CA ILE A 146 -0.14 -20.56 8.23
C ILE A 146 -0.72 -21.57 9.24
N HIS A 147 -1.63 -22.39 8.75
CA HIS A 147 -2.19 -23.55 9.43
C HIS A 147 -2.72 -24.52 8.37
N LYS A 148 -3.08 -25.73 8.76
CA LYS A 148 -3.61 -26.73 7.84
C LYS A 148 -4.79 -26.19 7.03
N GLY A 149 -4.59 -26.09 5.71
CA GLY A 149 -5.61 -25.63 4.76
C GLY A 149 -5.68 -24.12 4.57
N LEU A 150 -4.66 -23.37 5.02
CA LEU A 150 -4.52 -21.94 4.70
C LEU A 150 -3.06 -21.61 4.37
N THR A 151 -2.84 -21.16 3.15
CA THR A 151 -1.52 -20.79 2.63
C THR A 151 -1.53 -19.34 2.15
N VAL A 152 -0.50 -18.59 2.53
CA VAL A 152 -0.20 -17.27 1.97
C VAL A 152 0.88 -17.46 0.90
N GLU A 153 0.55 -17.12 -0.34
CA GLU A 153 1.48 -17.09 -1.47
C GLU A 153 2.02 -15.67 -1.63
N VAL A 154 3.35 -15.56 -1.69
CA VAL A 154 4.09 -14.30 -1.82
C VAL A 154 4.35 -14.03 -3.30
N ILE A 155 3.96 -12.86 -3.79
CA ILE A 155 4.09 -12.47 -5.20
C ILE A 155 4.78 -11.12 -5.27
N ALA A 156 6.00 -11.08 -5.80
CA ALA A 156 6.68 -9.81 -6.05
C ALA A 156 5.93 -9.01 -7.12
N THR A 157 5.67 -7.75 -6.84
CA THR A 157 4.90 -6.85 -7.71
C THR A 157 5.62 -5.51 -7.89
N PRO A 158 6.84 -5.52 -8.48
CA PRO A 158 7.61 -4.30 -8.65
C PRO A 158 6.91 -3.28 -9.55
N GLY A 159 7.22 -2.00 -9.34
CA GLY A 159 6.71 -0.89 -10.17
C GLY A 159 6.23 0.30 -9.36
N HIS A 160 5.44 0.09 -8.29
CA HIS A 160 5.23 1.12 -7.27
C HIS A 160 6.53 1.35 -6.52
N THR A 161 7.04 0.33 -5.86
CA THR A 161 8.41 0.26 -5.34
C THR A 161 9.08 -1.03 -5.82
N TRP A 162 10.39 -1.15 -5.61
CA TRP A 162 11.11 -2.40 -5.93
C TRP A 162 10.84 -3.51 -4.92
N ASP A 163 10.41 -3.18 -3.71
CA ASP A 163 10.03 -4.11 -2.65
C ASP A 163 8.53 -4.41 -2.61
N SER A 164 7.74 -3.87 -3.55
CA SER A 164 6.29 -4.15 -3.60
C SER A 164 6.01 -5.63 -3.73
N THR A 165 5.10 -6.12 -2.89
CA THR A 165 4.73 -7.53 -2.78
C THR A 165 3.23 -7.64 -2.51
N ALA A 166 2.57 -8.52 -3.24
CA ALA A 166 1.20 -8.91 -2.99
C ALA A 166 1.16 -10.26 -2.25
N TYR A 167 0.10 -10.47 -1.49
CA TYR A 167 -0.16 -11.72 -0.76
C TYR A 167 -1.46 -12.32 -1.23
N TYR A 168 -1.39 -13.53 -1.80
CA TYR A 168 -2.54 -14.25 -2.30
C TYR A 168 -2.91 -15.42 -1.40
N ILE A 169 -4.14 -15.43 -0.90
CA ILE A 169 -4.72 -16.50 -0.09
C ILE A 169 -5.68 -17.26 -1.00
N ARG A 170 -5.16 -18.27 -1.69
CA ARG A 170 -5.87 -19.02 -2.74
C ARG A 170 -7.15 -19.65 -2.23
N GLU A 171 -7.12 -20.25 -1.05
CA GLU A 171 -8.25 -20.97 -0.45
C GLU A 171 -9.45 -20.06 -0.14
N LYS A 172 -9.19 -18.75 -0.05
CA LYS A 172 -10.20 -17.72 0.19
C LYS A 172 -10.39 -16.78 -0.99
N LYS A 173 -9.60 -16.92 -2.07
CA LYS A 173 -9.55 -16.03 -3.23
C LYS A 173 -9.37 -14.56 -2.85
N ILE A 174 -8.58 -14.30 -1.81
CA ILE A 174 -8.25 -12.97 -1.32
C ILE A 174 -6.86 -12.58 -1.83
N LEU A 175 -6.75 -11.40 -2.42
CA LEU A 175 -5.50 -10.79 -2.84
C LEU A 175 -5.30 -9.47 -2.10
N VAL A 176 -4.27 -9.41 -1.25
CA VAL A 176 -3.80 -8.15 -0.65
C VAL A 176 -2.67 -7.64 -1.51
N ALA A 177 -2.93 -6.62 -2.30
CA ALA A 177 -2.04 -6.17 -3.38
C ALA A 177 -1.29 -4.87 -3.09
N GLY A 178 -1.59 -4.19 -1.98
CA GLY A 178 -1.05 -2.85 -1.74
C GLY A 178 -1.36 -1.93 -2.93
N GLU A 179 -0.42 -1.09 -3.34
CA GLU A 179 -0.56 -0.22 -4.51
C GLU A 179 -0.40 -0.94 -5.85
N ALA A 180 0.05 -2.19 -5.86
CA ALA A 180 0.25 -2.94 -7.11
C ALA A 180 -1.03 -3.12 -7.94
N ALA A 181 -2.22 -3.03 -7.33
CA ALA A 181 -3.50 -3.11 -8.02
C ALA A 181 -4.19 -1.75 -8.19
N GLY A 182 -3.47 -0.66 -7.96
CA GLY A 182 -3.98 0.71 -8.03
C GLY A 182 -4.89 1.08 -6.85
N CYS A 183 -5.14 2.37 -6.70
CA CYS A 183 -5.98 2.95 -5.64
C CYS A 183 -7.05 3.82 -6.26
N ASP A 184 -8.03 3.20 -6.93
CA ASP A 184 -9.23 3.82 -7.49
C ASP A 184 -9.01 5.16 -8.23
N GLY A 185 -8.41 5.06 -9.39
CA GLY A 185 -8.21 6.21 -10.27
C GLY A 185 -6.95 7.01 -9.97
N VAL A 186 -6.09 6.52 -9.11
CA VAL A 186 -4.75 7.06 -8.90
C VAL A 186 -3.71 6.15 -9.54
N CYS A 187 -2.78 6.77 -10.26
CA CYS A 187 -1.65 6.09 -10.87
C CYS A 187 -0.55 5.90 -9.83
N GLU A 188 -0.28 4.66 -9.42
CA GLU A 188 0.56 4.40 -8.24
C GLU A 188 1.97 3.89 -8.56
N PHE A 189 2.37 3.73 -9.84
CA PHE A 189 3.78 3.43 -10.11
C PHE A 189 4.70 4.59 -9.70
N LEU A 190 5.87 4.29 -9.15
CA LEU A 190 6.88 5.29 -8.82
C LEU A 190 8.23 4.99 -9.47
N VAL A 191 8.67 3.73 -9.40
CA VAL A 191 10.03 3.36 -9.81
C VAL A 191 10.10 2.82 -11.24
N ASP A 192 9.03 2.16 -11.72
CA ASP A 192 8.96 1.61 -13.06
C ASP A 192 7.51 1.37 -13.51
N HIS A 193 7.07 2.05 -14.58
CA HIS A 193 5.69 1.92 -15.05
C HIS A 193 5.46 0.66 -15.89
N GLU A 194 6.47 0.12 -16.56
CA GLU A 194 6.36 -1.11 -17.35
C GLU A 194 6.31 -2.32 -16.42
N ALA A 195 7.20 -2.37 -15.42
CA ALA A 195 7.15 -3.39 -14.38
C ALA A 195 5.81 -3.36 -13.61
N TYR A 196 5.28 -2.16 -13.34
CA TYR A 196 3.99 -1.99 -12.68
C TYR A 196 2.83 -2.61 -13.48
N VAL A 197 2.80 -2.34 -14.80
CA VAL A 197 1.77 -2.93 -15.69
C VAL A 197 1.93 -4.44 -15.76
N THR A 198 3.15 -4.95 -15.92
CA THR A 198 3.43 -6.40 -15.94
C THR A 198 3.00 -7.09 -14.65
N SER A 199 3.27 -6.47 -13.49
CA SER A 199 2.82 -6.98 -12.19
C SER A 199 1.29 -7.06 -12.13
N MET A 200 0.61 -6.02 -12.59
CA MET A 200 -0.85 -5.96 -12.57
C MET A 200 -1.50 -6.94 -13.55
N GLU A 201 -0.92 -7.14 -14.74
CA GLU A 201 -1.36 -8.15 -15.70
C GLU A 201 -1.24 -9.55 -15.11
N PHE A 202 -0.13 -9.84 -14.41
CA PHE A 202 0.03 -11.10 -13.68
C PHE A 202 -1.05 -11.29 -12.60
N LEU A 203 -1.27 -10.28 -11.74
CA LEU A 203 -2.28 -10.33 -10.69
C LEU A 203 -3.70 -10.49 -11.26
N SER A 204 -3.99 -9.88 -12.42
CA SER A 204 -5.31 -9.97 -13.08
C SER A 204 -5.65 -11.37 -13.62
N ALA A 205 -4.66 -12.23 -13.78
CA ALA A 205 -4.85 -13.62 -14.20
C ALA A 205 -5.17 -14.58 -13.03
N LEU A 206 -5.10 -14.09 -11.79
CA LEU A 206 -5.42 -14.89 -10.60
C LEU A 206 -6.95 -14.97 -10.41
N ASP A 207 -7.40 -16.08 -9.81
CA ASP A 207 -8.80 -16.25 -9.41
C ASP A 207 -9.07 -15.53 -8.09
N VAL A 208 -9.41 -14.21 -8.19
CA VAL A 208 -9.60 -13.32 -7.05
C VAL A 208 -11.06 -12.92 -6.91
N GLU A 209 -11.63 -13.13 -5.74
CA GLU A 209 -12.97 -12.66 -5.38
C GLU A 209 -12.94 -11.40 -4.49
N ILE A 210 -11.85 -11.21 -3.72
CA ILE A 210 -11.64 -10.04 -2.86
C ILE A 210 -10.26 -9.46 -3.14
N LEU A 211 -10.23 -8.24 -3.65
CA LEU A 211 -9.02 -7.46 -3.91
C LEU A 211 -8.90 -6.34 -2.90
N CYS A 212 -7.84 -6.38 -2.08
CA CYS A 212 -7.49 -5.37 -1.11
C CYS A 212 -6.41 -4.45 -1.68
N THR A 213 -6.75 -3.19 -1.88
CA THR A 213 -5.81 -2.15 -2.29
C THR A 213 -5.23 -1.43 -1.08
N ALA A 214 -4.15 -0.67 -1.25
CA ALA A 214 -3.52 0.07 -0.15
C ALA A 214 -4.45 1.11 0.50
N HIS A 215 -5.31 1.74 -0.28
CA HIS A 215 -6.07 2.90 0.14
C HIS A 215 -7.53 2.81 -0.31
N ASN A 216 -8.42 3.37 0.51
CA ASN A 216 -9.82 3.70 0.26
C ASN A 216 -10.77 2.52 0.03
N PHE A 217 -10.43 1.52 -0.80
CA PHE A 217 -11.43 0.55 -1.25
C PHE A 217 -10.92 -0.88 -1.25
N VAL A 218 -11.87 -1.78 -0.98
CA VAL A 218 -11.80 -3.20 -1.32
C VAL A 218 -12.78 -3.46 -2.46
N PHE A 219 -12.36 -4.24 -3.43
CA PHE A 219 -13.19 -4.65 -4.56
C PHE A 219 -13.59 -6.11 -4.41
N THR A 220 -14.84 -6.44 -4.75
CA THR A 220 -15.34 -7.81 -4.68
C THR A 220 -16.10 -8.19 -5.95
N GLY A 221 -16.04 -9.47 -6.31
CA GLY A 221 -16.72 -10.01 -7.48
C GLY A 221 -16.26 -9.34 -8.80
N PRO A 222 -17.18 -8.96 -9.72
CA PRO A 222 -16.80 -8.39 -11.02
C PRO A 222 -15.95 -7.11 -10.94
N ASP A 223 -16.14 -6.31 -9.89
CA ASP A 223 -15.39 -5.05 -9.72
C ASP A 223 -13.88 -5.27 -9.54
N VAL A 224 -13.42 -6.47 -9.18
CA VAL A 224 -12.00 -6.84 -9.11
C VAL A 224 -11.35 -6.69 -10.48
N GLY A 225 -11.88 -7.37 -11.50
CA GLY A 225 -11.35 -7.32 -12.87
C GLY A 225 -11.52 -5.93 -13.49
N GLU A 226 -12.65 -5.27 -13.21
CA GLU A 226 -12.87 -3.89 -13.68
C GLU A 226 -11.86 -2.91 -13.11
N ASN A 227 -11.54 -3.00 -11.82
CA ASN A 227 -10.52 -2.15 -11.19
C ASN A 227 -9.15 -2.35 -11.83
N MET A 228 -8.70 -3.60 -11.99
CA MET A 228 -7.40 -3.91 -12.59
C MET A 228 -7.30 -3.41 -14.03
N THR A 229 -8.30 -3.71 -14.86
CA THR A 229 -8.37 -3.24 -16.27
C THR A 229 -8.36 -1.72 -16.35
N ARG A 230 -9.15 -1.06 -15.52
CA ARG A 230 -9.21 0.40 -15.46
C ARG A 230 -7.85 0.99 -15.06
N THR A 231 -7.17 0.41 -14.09
CA THR A 231 -5.88 0.91 -13.60
C THR A 231 -4.79 0.76 -14.65
N ILE A 232 -4.70 -0.38 -15.36
CA ILE A 232 -3.77 -0.56 -16.49
C ILE A 232 -3.97 0.53 -17.54
N ARG A 233 -5.23 0.78 -17.95
CA ARG A 233 -5.56 1.84 -18.90
C ARG A 233 -5.13 3.21 -18.39
N GLN A 234 -5.40 3.53 -17.13
CA GLN A 234 -5.03 4.81 -16.52
C GLN A 234 -3.52 5.04 -16.47
N VAL A 235 -2.72 3.99 -16.25
CA VAL A 235 -1.24 4.08 -16.37
C VAL A 235 -0.86 4.51 -17.78
N GLY A 236 -1.40 3.89 -18.82
CA GLY A 236 -1.12 4.24 -20.23
C GLY A 236 -1.51 5.69 -20.56
N GLU A 237 -2.69 6.12 -20.11
CA GLU A 237 -3.18 7.50 -20.29
C GLU A 237 -2.28 8.51 -19.56
N TYR A 238 -1.90 8.20 -18.31
CA TYR A 238 -0.99 9.04 -17.52
C TYR A 238 0.37 9.18 -18.19
N VAL A 239 0.99 8.07 -18.59
CA VAL A 239 2.30 8.06 -19.26
C VAL A 239 2.25 8.87 -20.55
N THR A 240 1.20 8.70 -21.36
CA THR A 240 1.01 9.45 -22.61
C THR A 240 0.91 10.95 -22.34
N ARG A 241 0.08 11.35 -21.38
CA ARG A 241 -0.09 12.76 -20.97
C ARG A 241 1.20 13.37 -20.46
N VAL A 242 1.93 12.68 -19.59
CA VAL A 242 3.21 13.18 -19.05
C VAL A 242 4.27 13.30 -20.15
N LYS A 243 4.35 12.33 -21.09
CA LYS A 243 5.24 12.42 -22.27
C LYS A 243 4.94 13.66 -23.11
N GLN A 244 3.67 13.98 -23.30
CA GLN A 244 3.25 15.20 -24.00
C GLN A 244 3.68 16.46 -23.23
N TYR A 245 3.39 16.55 -21.92
CA TYR A 245 3.79 17.68 -21.09
C TYR A 245 5.31 17.87 -21.06
N LEU A 246 6.09 16.80 -20.99
CA LEU A 246 7.55 16.89 -21.06
C LEU A 246 8.05 17.50 -22.38
N LYS A 247 7.40 17.21 -23.50
CA LYS A 247 7.74 17.83 -24.80
C LYS A 247 7.37 19.32 -24.82
N GLU A 248 6.16 19.66 -24.39
CA GLU A 248 5.64 21.04 -24.40
C GLU A 248 6.44 21.97 -23.45
N GLU A 249 6.78 21.46 -22.26
CA GLU A 249 7.56 22.21 -21.25
C GLU A 249 9.09 22.04 -21.40
N LYS A 250 9.55 21.50 -22.53
CA LYS A 250 10.98 21.31 -22.85
C LYS A 250 11.77 20.57 -21.74
N GLY A 251 11.12 19.63 -21.07
CA GLY A 251 11.69 18.82 -20.01
C GLY A 251 11.75 19.48 -18.62
N ASP A 252 11.14 20.64 -18.42
CA ASP A 252 11.04 21.31 -17.12
C ASP A 252 10.12 20.50 -16.18
N LEU A 253 10.74 19.81 -15.22
CA LEU A 253 10.03 18.89 -14.31
C LEU A 253 9.05 19.60 -13.38
N ASP A 254 9.35 20.83 -12.96
CA ASP A 254 8.50 21.55 -12.04
C ASP A 254 7.24 22.06 -12.75
N ARG A 255 7.36 22.54 -13.99
CA ARG A 255 6.20 22.92 -14.82
C ARG A 255 5.35 21.71 -15.16
N VAL A 256 5.95 20.60 -15.54
CA VAL A 256 5.21 19.34 -15.79
C VAL A 256 4.47 18.89 -14.54
N ALA A 257 5.13 18.90 -13.37
CA ALA A 257 4.51 18.52 -12.11
C ALA A 257 3.34 19.43 -11.72
N ALA A 258 3.45 20.74 -11.97
CA ALA A 258 2.36 21.69 -11.75
C ALA A 258 1.15 21.38 -12.66
N ARG A 259 1.37 21.05 -13.93
CA ARG A 259 0.30 20.64 -14.87
C ARG A 259 -0.37 19.33 -14.45
N VAL A 260 0.41 18.35 -14.03
CA VAL A 260 -0.14 17.08 -13.52
C VAL A 260 -0.97 17.33 -12.27
N LYS A 261 -0.48 18.15 -11.32
CA LYS A 261 -1.23 18.55 -10.13
C LYS A 261 -2.56 19.19 -10.48
N SER A 262 -2.55 20.16 -11.40
CA SER A 262 -3.75 20.85 -11.86
C SER A 262 -4.78 19.92 -12.50
N ALA A 263 -4.31 18.88 -13.21
CA ALA A 263 -5.19 17.93 -13.89
C ALA A 263 -5.74 16.83 -12.95
N GLU A 264 -4.98 16.43 -11.92
CA GLU A 264 -5.30 15.25 -11.12
C GLU A 264 -5.64 15.55 -9.66
N TRP A 265 -4.86 16.40 -9.00
CA TRP A 265 -5.01 16.66 -7.58
C TRP A 265 -5.99 17.79 -7.27
N ASP A 266 -5.92 18.88 -8.02
CA ASP A 266 -6.77 20.05 -7.77
C ASP A 266 -8.28 19.74 -7.89
N PRO A 267 -8.74 18.93 -8.86
CA PRO A 267 -10.16 18.60 -9.00
C PRO A 267 -10.70 17.62 -7.96
N LYS A 268 -9.82 16.89 -7.23
CA LYS A 268 -10.27 15.86 -6.28
C LYS A 268 -11.01 16.49 -5.10
N PRO A 269 -12.10 15.84 -4.62
CA PRO A 269 -12.76 16.26 -3.39
C PRO A 269 -11.89 15.97 -2.17
N LEU A 270 -12.26 16.56 -1.04
CA LEU A 270 -11.67 16.20 0.26
C LEU A 270 -12.29 14.89 0.78
N PRO A 271 -11.55 14.10 1.56
CA PRO A 271 -10.16 14.29 1.96
C PRO A 271 -9.18 13.97 0.82
N LYS A 272 -8.06 14.69 0.76
CA LYS A 272 -6.99 14.47 -0.21
C LYS A 272 -5.76 13.92 0.48
N GLN A 273 -4.93 13.19 -0.28
CA GLN A 273 -3.56 12.86 0.12
C GLN A 273 -2.81 14.15 0.52
N PRO A 274 -1.87 14.12 1.48
CA PRO A 274 -1.03 15.28 1.79
C PRO A 274 -0.33 15.83 0.54
N LEU A 275 -0.41 17.15 0.31
CA LEU A 275 0.11 17.76 -0.91
C LEU A 275 1.61 17.48 -1.11
N GLU A 276 2.38 17.51 -0.05
CA GLU A 276 3.83 17.27 -0.12
C GLU A 276 4.13 15.83 -0.59
N ALA A 277 3.47 14.82 0.00
CA ALA A 277 3.59 13.43 -0.42
C ALA A 277 3.13 13.21 -1.87
N TYR A 278 2.00 13.82 -2.26
CA TYR A 278 1.51 13.78 -3.64
C TYR A 278 2.52 14.38 -4.63
N MET A 279 3.08 15.55 -4.32
CA MET A 279 4.05 16.22 -5.20
C MET A 279 5.37 15.45 -5.30
N MET A 280 5.82 14.83 -4.22
CA MET A 280 7.00 13.96 -4.20
C MET A 280 6.79 12.75 -5.13
N SER A 281 5.69 12.05 -4.99
CA SER A 281 5.30 10.91 -5.84
C SER A 281 5.15 11.34 -7.30
N THR A 282 4.49 12.47 -7.58
CA THR A 282 4.31 13.01 -8.93
C THR A 282 5.64 13.32 -9.59
N LYS A 283 6.56 14.01 -8.91
CA LYS A 283 7.91 14.29 -9.45
C LYS A 283 8.71 13.01 -9.71
N THR A 284 8.55 12.00 -8.87
CA THR A 284 9.20 10.69 -9.05
C THR A 284 8.66 9.98 -10.29
N ARG A 285 7.34 9.91 -10.47
CA ARG A 285 6.70 9.34 -11.68
C ARG A 285 7.15 10.04 -12.97
N ILE A 286 7.21 11.38 -12.97
CA ILE A 286 7.66 12.15 -14.13
C ILE A 286 9.13 11.84 -14.45
N LYS A 287 10.01 11.75 -13.45
CA LYS A 287 11.43 11.37 -13.65
C LYS A 287 11.55 9.98 -14.23
N THR A 288 10.76 9.02 -13.74
CA THR A 288 10.71 7.64 -14.23
C THR A 288 10.32 7.61 -15.72
N ILE A 289 9.24 8.29 -16.10
CA ILE A 289 8.81 8.37 -17.50
C ILE A 289 9.87 9.03 -18.38
N ARG A 290 10.48 10.13 -17.92
CA ARG A 290 11.55 10.81 -18.68
C ARG A 290 12.76 9.91 -18.90
N LYS A 291 13.14 9.09 -17.92
CA LYS A 291 14.23 8.10 -18.04
C LYS A 291 13.94 7.09 -19.15
N HIS A 292 12.73 6.54 -19.19
CA HIS A 292 12.30 5.59 -20.23
C HIS A 292 12.26 6.23 -21.63
N MET A 293 11.94 7.53 -21.75
CA MET A 293 12.02 8.24 -23.04
C MET A 293 13.44 8.37 -23.56
N GLY A 294 14.43 8.52 -22.68
CA GLY A 294 15.86 8.60 -23.06
C GLY A 294 16.50 7.26 -23.44
N ASN A 295 15.95 6.15 -22.98
CA ASN A 295 16.43 4.80 -23.27
C ASN A 295 15.81 4.21 -24.56
N SER A 296 14.92 4.94 -25.23
CA SER A 296 14.21 4.51 -26.45
C SER A 296 14.80 5.13 -27.73
N VAL A 297 16.08 5.63 -27.67
CA VAL A 297 16.82 6.18 -28.83
C VAL A 297 18.03 5.32 -29.12
#